data_6e76845ca2e859a66c6d44f7a16e93fc
#
_entry.id   6e76845ca2e859a66c6d44f7a16e93fc
#
_cell.length_a   1.000
_cell.length_b   1.000
_cell.length_c   1.000
_cell.angle_alpha   90.00
_cell.angle_beta   90.00
_cell.angle_gamma   90.00
#
_symmetry.space_group_name_H-M   'P 1'
#
loop_
_entity.id
_entity.type
_entity.pdbx_description
1 polymer ?
#
loop_
_entity_poly.entity_id
_entity_poly.type
_entity_poly.pdbx_seq_one_letter_code
_entity_poly.pdbx_strand_id
1 'polypeptide(L)'
;MSRQVIDRRDFLTLPLVFILLPLARAHAAAVAHTAPYRVDVSLLYGALTYRIDETLSESVDKTGGRYEVAVTGEGDGIANRIESAGTLRQGRWAPLRTQSFFSVKGRESRSNVTYDYTARQVEYHFKGETFFLRRLRVVDDTVRMPEGVHIDDAISATLNYADKFWPSQADGSLVTHVIRRKLASNEGPDDVQARYQAELVPFTLNVGLDAETRKPIGRFDLTRFSSWAKQNQPAQITFGVDRRPEHMSLPMMLGTSVQIRLKTG
;
A
#
# COMPACT_ATOMS: atom_id res chain seq x y z
N MET A 1 -35.95 89.36 19.98
CA MET A 1 -34.72 89.14 19.19
C MET A 1 -33.96 87.98 19.80
N SER A 2 -34.15 86.78 19.29
CA SER A 2 -33.46 85.60 19.81
C SER A 2 -32.73 84.94 18.65
N ARG A 3 -31.41 84.87 18.71
CA ARG A 3 -30.55 84.23 17.73
C ARG A 3 -30.52 82.77 18.02
N GLN A 4 -30.98 81.92 17.07
CA GLN A 4 -30.74 80.47 17.02
C GLN A 4 -29.31 80.27 16.54
N VAL A 5 -28.53 79.51 17.33
CA VAL A 5 -27.24 78.97 16.97
C VAL A 5 -27.51 77.59 16.40
N ILE A 6 -27.12 77.39 15.14
CA ILE A 6 -27.19 76.12 14.47
C ILE A 6 -25.89 75.34 14.79
N ASP A 7 -26.00 74.28 15.54
CA ASP A 7 -24.87 73.38 15.86
C ASP A 7 -24.70 72.34 14.71
N ARG A 8 -23.56 72.44 14.03
CA ARG A 8 -23.15 71.53 12.97
C ARG A 8 -22.36 70.38 13.57
N ARG A 9 -22.93 69.24 13.79
CA ARG A 9 -22.21 67.95 13.93
C ARG A 9 -23.13 66.76 13.77
N ASP A 10 -23.61 66.53 12.55
CA ASP A 10 -24.08 65.20 12.21
C ASP A 10 -23.05 64.49 11.31
N PHE A 11 -22.12 63.80 11.94
CA PHE A 11 -21.25 62.87 11.27
C PHE A 11 -22.06 61.61 10.94
N LEU A 12 -22.30 61.39 9.65
CA LEU A 12 -22.81 60.15 9.09
C LEU A 12 -21.82 59.01 9.42
N THR A 13 -22.13 58.20 10.42
CA THR A 13 -21.52 56.92 10.64
C THR A 13 -22.17 55.89 9.71
N LEU A 14 -21.53 55.59 8.55
CA LEU A 14 -21.85 54.44 7.74
C LEU A 14 -21.36 53.17 8.49
N PRO A 15 -22.24 52.19 8.76
CA PRO A 15 -21.77 50.91 9.25
C PRO A 15 -21.09 50.18 8.09
N LEU A 16 -19.79 49.93 8.23
CA LEU A 16 -19.00 49.06 7.36
C LEU A 16 -19.47 47.61 7.62
N VAL A 17 -20.40 47.13 6.81
CA VAL A 17 -20.82 45.73 6.82
C VAL A 17 -19.70 44.94 6.19
N PHE A 18 -18.84 44.33 6.99
CA PHE A 18 -17.93 43.27 6.56
C PHE A 18 -18.79 42.05 6.18
N ILE A 19 -19.05 41.87 4.89
CA ILE A 19 -19.56 40.61 4.35
C ILE A 19 -18.41 39.63 4.43
N LEU A 20 -18.36 38.84 5.51
CA LEU A 20 -17.56 37.64 5.59
C LEU A 20 -18.16 36.62 4.59
N LEU A 21 -17.70 36.67 3.35
CA LEU A 21 -17.91 35.59 2.41
C LEU A 21 -17.23 34.35 2.98
N PRO A 22 -17.96 33.24 3.22
CA PRO A 22 -17.31 32.01 3.57
C PRO A 22 -16.42 31.64 2.38
N LEU A 23 -15.09 31.63 2.59
CA LEU A 23 -14.15 31.00 1.68
C LEU A 23 -14.54 29.53 1.64
N ALA A 24 -15.41 29.17 0.71
CA ALA A 24 -15.65 27.80 0.36
C ALA A 24 -14.27 27.26 -0.09
N ARG A 25 -13.61 26.50 0.80
CA ARG A 25 -12.45 25.71 0.41
C ARG A 25 -12.96 24.76 -0.66
N ALA A 26 -12.64 25.05 -1.90
CA ALA A 26 -12.82 24.09 -2.98
C ALA A 26 -11.98 22.86 -2.59
N HIS A 27 -12.63 21.83 -2.08
CA HIS A 27 -12.00 20.54 -1.91
C HIS A 27 -11.67 20.09 -3.33
N ALA A 28 -10.39 20.02 -3.66
CA ALA A 28 -9.97 19.37 -4.88
C ALA A 28 -10.56 17.94 -4.84
N ALA A 29 -11.29 17.56 -5.87
CA ALA A 29 -11.89 16.24 -5.93
C ALA A 29 -10.78 15.19 -5.86
N ALA A 30 -11.03 14.10 -5.14
CA ALA A 30 -10.12 12.98 -5.11
C ALA A 30 -9.87 12.49 -6.54
N VAL A 31 -8.61 12.24 -6.87
CA VAL A 31 -8.25 11.66 -8.17
C VAL A 31 -8.55 10.17 -8.12
N ALA A 32 -9.51 9.73 -8.93
CA ALA A 32 -9.84 8.33 -9.11
C ALA A 32 -8.99 7.74 -10.25
N HIS A 33 -8.38 6.59 -10.00
CA HIS A 33 -7.65 5.82 -11.00
C HIS A 33 -8.07 4.36 -10.94
N THR A 34 -8.33 3.76 -12.10
CA THR A 34 -8.67 2.34 -12.20
C THR A 34 -7.77 1.69 -13.24
N ALA A 35 -7.17 0.56 -12.88
CA ALA A 35 -6.28 -0.18 -13.77
C ALA A 35 -6.59 -1.68 -13.72
N PRO A 36 -6.82 -2.31 -14.89
CA PRO A 36 -7.00 -3.76 -14.99
C PRO A 36 -5.65 -4.47 -15.06
N TYR A 37 -5.50 -5.54 -14.31
CA TYR A 37 -4.33 -6.40 -14.34
C TYR A 37 -4.71 -7.84 -14.70
N ARG A 38 -3.73 -8.57 -15.22
CA ARG A 38 -3.76 -10.02 -15.32
C ARG A 38 -2.68 -10.60 -14.41
N VAL A 39 -3.07 -11.58 -13.62
CA VAL A 39 -2.17 -12.35 -12.78
C VAL A 39 -2.12 -13.79 -13.29
N ASP A 40 -0.92 -14.24 -13.62
CA ASP A 40 -0.64 -15.63 -13.97
C ASP A 40 0.14 -16.27 -12.82
N VAL A 41 -0.43 -17.30 -12.19
CA VAL A 41 0.23 -18.11 -11.18
C VAL A 41 0.63 -19.43 -11.83
N SER A 42 1.91 -19.58 -12.14
CA SER A 42 2.46 -20.79 -12.74
C SER A 42 3.04 -21.71 -11.68
N LEU A 43 2.67 -22.97 -11.69
CA LEU A 43 3.17 -24.02 -10.81
C LEU A 43 3.96 -25.06 -11.61
N LEU A 44 4.93 -25.72 -10.95
CA LEU A 44 5.68 -26.83 -11.50
C LEU A 44 6.26 -26.53 -12.89
N TYR A 45 7.04 -25.43 -12.97
CA TYR A 45 7.69 -24.99 -14.22
C TYR A 45 6.71 -24.71 -15.38
N GLY A 46 5.49 -24.24 -15.05
CA GLY A 46 4.48 -23.88 -16.04
C GLY A 46 3.56 -25.03 -16.46
N ALA A 47 3.69 -26.23 -15.87
CA ALA A 47 2.80 -27.33 -16.13
C ALA A 47 1.32 -27.04 -15.78
N LEU A 48 1.11 -26.16 -14.79
CA LEU A 48 -0.19 -25.65 -14.41
C LEU A 48 -0.10 -24.13 -14.31
N THR A 49 -1.03 -23.43 -14.95
CA THR A 49 -1.13 -21.98 -14.86
C THR A 49 -2.56 -21.58 -14.52
N TYR A 50 -2.72 -20.83 -13.46
CA TYR A 50 -3.97 -20.21 -13.04
C TYR A 50 -3.96 -18.74 -13.44
N ARG A 51 -5.08 -18.28 -14.00
CA ARG A 51 -5.25 -16.90 -14.45
C ARG A 51 -6.29 -16.20 -13.60
N ILE A 52 -5.96 -14.98 -13.21
CA ILE A 52 -6.83 -14.12 -12.43
C ILE A 52 -6.89 -12.78 -13.15
N ASP A 53 -8.07 -12.24 -13.29
CA ASP A 53 -8.26 -10.87 -13.74
C ASP A 53 -8.45 -10.00 -12.49
N GLU A 54 -7.57 -9.02 -12.32
CA GLU A 54 -7.59 -8.10 -11.18
C GLU A 54 -7.92 -6.69 -11.63
N THR A 55 -8.55 -5.95 -10.74
CA THR A 55 -8.81 -4.52 -10.87
C THR A 55 -8.23 -3.79 -9.68
N LEU A 56 -7.35 -2.84 -9.94
CA LEU A 56 -6.90 -1.83 -8.99
C LEU A 56 -7.85 -0.63 -9.09
N SER A 57 -8.37 -0.16 -7.96
CA SER A 57 -9.16 1.06 -7.84
C SER A 57 -8.52 1.96 -6.79
N GLU A 58 -8.05 3.13 -7.20
CA GLU A 58 -7.43 4.14 -6.34
C GLU A 58 -8.32 5.36 -6.22
N SER A 59 -8.45 5.91 -5.03
CA SER A 59 -9.02 7.22 -4.72
C SER A 59 -8.03 7.97 -3.85
N VAL A 60 -7.38 8.99 -4.41
CA VAL A 60 -6.32 9.75 -3.73
C VAL A 60 -6.69 11.23 -3.68
N ASP A 61 -6.95 11.74 -2.49
CA ASP A 61 -7.15 13.15 -2.22
C ASP A 61 -5.86 13.76 -1.63
N LYS A 62 -5.04 14.34 -2.47
CA LYS A 62 -3.77 14.98 -2.05
C LYS A 62 -4.00 16.22 -1.20
N THR A 63 -5.11 16.92 -1.39
CA THR A 63 -5.45 18.14 -0.65
C THR A 63 -5.98 17.80 0.74
N GLY A 64 -6.87 16.82 0.83
CA GLY A 64 -7.38 16.29 2.10
C GLY A 64 -6.40 15.35 2.79
N GLY A 65 -5.32 14.94 2.11
CA GLY A 65 -4.29 14.06 2.65
C GLY A 65 -4.82 12.67 2.97
N ARG A 66 -5.66 12.08 2.10
CA ARG A 66 -6.29 10.75 2.30
C ARG A 66 -6.19 9.92 1.05
N TYR A 67 -6.10 8.60 1.24
CA TYR A 67 -6.23 7.65 0.15
C TYR A 67 -7.09 6.45 0.57
N GLU A 68 -7.74 5.85 -0.40
CA GLU A 68 -8.40 4.57 -0.34
C GLU A 68 -8.07 3.80 -1.62
N VAL A 69 -7.60 2.59 -1.48
CA VAL A 69 -7.22 1.73 -2.61
C VAL A 69 -7.73 0.33 -2.38
N ALA A 70 -8.31 -0.25 -3.41
CA ALA A 70 -8.73 -1.65 -3.44
C ALA A 70 -8.13 -2.36 -4.65
N VAL A 71 -7.64 -3.57 -4.44
CA VAL A 71 -7.28 -4.53 -5.49
C VAL A 71 -8.21 -5.73 -5.33
N THR A 72 -8.95 -6.05 -6.37
CA THR A 72 -9.86 -7.20 -6.36
C THR A 72 -9.66 -8.05 -7.61
N GLY A 73 -9.62 -9.36 -7.45
CA GLY A 73 -9.42 -10.28 -8.57
C GLY A 73 -10.03 -11.64 -8.34
N GLU A 74 -10.48 -12.26 -9.42
CA GLU A 74 -11.01 -13.61 -9.45
C GLU A 74 -10.61 -14.33 -10.74
N GLY A 75 -10.43 -15.64 -10.66
CA GLY A 75 -10.20 -16.52 -11.80
C GLY A 75 -9.65 -17.87 -11.39
N ASP A 76 -9.96 -18.91 -12.15
CA ASP A 76 -9.46 -20.28 -12.01
C ASP A 76 -9.51 -20.87 -10.58
N GLY A 77 -10.55 -20.48 -9.80
CA GLY A 77 -10.72 -20.91 -8.40
C GLY A 77 -9.79 -20.18 -7.42
N ILE A 78 -9.26 -19.03 -7.81
CA ILE A 78 -8.52 -18.10 -6.96
C ILE A 78 -9.33 -16.81 -6.82
N ALA A 79 -9.39 -16.27 -5.61
CA ALA A 79 -9.93 -14.94 -5.33
C ALA A 79 -8.93 -14.16 -4.49
N ASN A 80 -8.75 -12.89 -4.82
CA ASN A 80 -7.86 -11.96 -4.12
C ASN A 80 -8.57 -10.64 -3.86
N ARG A 81 -8.41 -10.10 -2.64
CA ARG A 81 -8.87 -8.76 -2.28
C ARG A 81 -7.89 -8.14 -1.32
N ILE A 82 -7.40 -6.97 -1.65
CA ILE A 82 -6.56 -6.15 -0.78
C ILE A 82 -7.19 -4.76 -0.72
N GLU A 83 -7.38 -4.25 0.49
CA GLU A 83 -7.87 -2.90 0.72
C GLU A 83 -6.92 -2.19 1.66
N SER A 84 -6.56 -0.97 1.32
CA SER A 84 -5.74 -0.10 2.15
C SER A 84 -6.33 1.29 2.17
N ALA A 85 -6.43 1.87 3.35
CA ALA A 85 -6.84 3.25 3.55
C ALA A 85 -5.85 3.93 4.49
N GLY A 86 -5.53 5.18 4.20
CA GLY A 86 -4.54 5.91 4.97
C GLY A 86 -4.55 7.41 4.77
N THR A 87 -3.53 8.05 5.29
CA THR A 87 -3.42 9.51 5.31
C THR A 87 -2.00 9.97 5.01
N LEU A 88 -1.87 11.23 4.62
CA LEU A 88 -0.57 11.88 4.44
C LEU A 88 -0.02 12.28 5.82
N ARG A 89 1.13 11.74 6.21
CA ARG A 89 1.84 12.04 7.45
C ARG A 89 3.29 12.37 7.16
N GLN A 90 3.75 13.51 7.64
CA GLN A 90 5.15 13.95 7.44
C GLN A 90 5.60 13.90 5.98
N GLY A 91 4.70 14.25 5.04
CA GLY A 91 4.99 14.26 3.61
C GLY A 91 4.99 12.89 2.92
N ARG A 92 4.51 11.83 3.58
CA ARG A 92 4.39 10.48 3.03
C ARG A 92 3.01 9.89 3.28
N TRP A 93 2.54 9.07 2.36
CA TRP A 93 1.36 8.24 2.56
C TRP A 93 1.65 7.20 3.64
N ALA A 94 0.77 7.11 4.63
CA ALA A 94 0.89 6.21 5.76
C ALA A 94 -0.43 5.46 5.94
N PRO A 95 -0.44 4.12 5.97
CA PRO A 95 -1.65 3.34 6.11
C PRO A 95 -2.24 3.53 7.52
N LEU A 96 -3.57 3.59 7.60
CA LEU A 96 -4.32 3.49 8.86
C LEU A 96 -4.89 2.09 9.04
N ARG A 97 -5.28 1.45 7.94
CA ARG A 97 -5.81 0.10 7.93
C ARG A 97 -5.49 -0.59 6.61
N THR A 98 -5.11 -1.85 6.70
CA THR A 98 -4.94 -2.74 5.55
C THR A 98 -5.67 -4.04 5.82
N GLN A 99 -6.47 -4.49 4.86
CA GLN A 99 -7.16 -5.77 4.92
C GLN A 99 -6.79 -6.58 3.69
N SER A 100 -6.56 -7.87 3.86
CA SER A 100 -6.37 -8.78 2.74
C SER A 100 -7.18 -10.05 2.89
N PHE A 101 -7.65 -10.53 1.79
CA PHE A 101 -8.28 -11.84 1.63
C PHE A 101 -7.67 -12.51 0.41
N PHE A 102 -7.28 -13.75 0.56
CA PHE A 102 -6.81 -14.57 -0.53
C PHE A 102 -7.40 -15.97 -0.39
N SER A 103 -7.96 -16.50 -1.46
CA SER A 103 -8.48 -17.87 -1.53
C SER A 103 -7.94 -18.58 -2.73
N VAL A 104 -7.53 -19.82 -2.55
CA VAL A 104 -7.10 -20.72 -3.63
C VAL A 104 -7.74 -22.07 -3.42
N LYS A 105 -8.66 -22.45 -4.31
CA LYS A 105 -9.38 -23.74 -4.25
C LYS A 105 -9.94 -24.04 -2.84
N GLY A 106 -10.59 -23.06 -2.24
CA GLY A 106 -11.21 -23.16 -0.91
C GLY A 106 -10.24 -23.12 0.27
N ARG A 107 -8.95 -22.86 0.05
CA ARG A 107 -8.01 -22.50 1.11
C ARG A 107 -7.97 -21.01 1.26
N GLU A 108 -8.24 -20.52 2.44
CA GLU A 108 -8.36 -19.08 2.69
C GLU A 108 -7.24 -18.57 3.58
N SER A 109 -6.81 -17.35 3.30
CA SER A 109 -6.04 -16.55 4.22
C SER A 109 -6.60 -15.12 4.29
N ARG A 110 -6.59 -14.56 5.50
CA ARG A 110 -7.08 -13.22 5.78
C ARG A 110 -6.10 -12.51 6.68
N SER A 111 -5.88 -11.23 6.43
CA SER A 111 -5.20 -10.38 7.39
C SER A 111 -5.96 -9.08 7.61
N ASN A 112 -5.81 -8.53 8.80
CA ASN A 112 -6.26 -7.21 9.15
C ASN A 112 -5.15 -6.53 9.95
N VAL A 113 -4.72 -5.37 9.49
CA VAL A 113 -3.66 -4.58 10.11
C VAL A 113 -4.20 -3.19 10.39
N THR A 114 -4.07 -2.75 11.63
CA THR A 114 -4.45 -1.41 12.08
C THR A 114 -3.20 -0.67 12.56
N TYR A 115 -3.02 0.57 12.12
CA TYR A 115 -1.87 1.38 12.44
C TYR A 115 -2.29 2.56 13.31
N ASP A 116 -2.04 2.47 14.62
CA ASP A 116 -2.25 3.57 15.56
C ASP A 116 -0.95 4.37 15.75
N TYR A 117 -0.84 5.46 15.02
CA TYR A 117 0.32 6.36 15.11
C TYR A 117 0.33 7.20 16.39
N THR A 118 -0.78 7.33 17.09
CA THR A 118 -0.87 8.06 18.37
C THR A 118 -0.35 7.19 19.50
N ALA A 119 -0.84 5.95 19.59
CA ALA A 119 -0.33 4.95 20.53
C ALA A 119 1.01 4.35 20.09
N ARG A 120 1.45 4.61 18.84
CA ARG A 120 2.66 4.04 18.23
C ARG A 120 2.64 2.52 18.25
N GLN A 121 1.56 1.95 17.78
CA GLN A 121 1.31 0.50 17.74
C GLN A 121 0.74 0.07 16.39
N VAL A 122 1.11 -1.14 15.99
CA VAL A 122 0.49 -1.85 14.86
C VAL A 122 -0.15 -3.11 15.39
N GLU A 123 -1.45 -3.24 15.24
CA GLU A 123 -2.18 -4.48 15.50
C GLU A 123 -2.16 -5.32 14.23
N TYR A 124 -1.74 -6.57 14.35
CA TYR A 124 -1.60 -7.48 13.23
C TYR A 124 -2.35 -8.79 13.51
N HIS A 125 -3.44 -8.98 12.77
CA HIS A 125 -4.24 -10.19 12.83
C HIS A 125 -4.12 -10.94 11.49
N PHE A 126 -3.72 -12.19 11.54
CA PHE A 126 -3.63 -13.06 10.37
C PHE A 126 -4.19 -14.44 10.70
N LYS A 127 -4.97 -14.98 9.78
CA LYS A 127 -5.43 -16.37 9.81
C LYS A 127 -5.36 -16.94 8.40
N GLY A 128 -4.67 -18.05 8.22
CA GLY A 128 -4.56 -18.68 6.91
C GLY A 128 -4.15 -20.13 6.99
N GLU A 129 -4.46 -20.89 5.95
CA GLU A 129 -4.04 -22.28 5.78
C GLU A 129 -2.76 -22.37 4.96
N THR A 130 -1.91 -23.34 5.29
CA THR A 130 -0.76 -23.69 4.46
C THR A 130 -1.23 -24.35 3.15
N PHE A 131 -0.38 -24.29 2.12
CA PHE A 131 -0.83 -24.64 0.78
C PHE A 131 -1.08 -26.15 0.60
N PHE A 132 -0.14 -27.02 0.97
CA PHE A 132 -0.28 -28.45 0.72
C PHE A 132 -1.06 -29.15 1.84
N LEU A 133 -0.66 -28.96 3.09
CA LEU A 133 -1.15 -29.72 4.25
C LEU A 133 -2.34 -29.06 4.95
N ARG A 134 -2.79 -27.88 4.51
CA ARG A 134 -3.91 -27.14 5.09
C ARG A 134 -3.79 -26.90 6.60
N ARG A 135 -2.56 -26.75 7.08
CA ARG A 135 -2.30 -26.46 8.49
C ARG A 135 -2.63 -24.99 8.78
N LEU A 136 -3.29 -24.77 9.88
CA LEU A 136 -3.70 -23.41 10.27
C LEU A 136 -2.53 -22.61 10.86
N ARG A 137 -2.33 -21.41 10.36
CA ARG A 137 -1.46 -20.37 10.91
C ARG A 137 -2.31 -19.20 11.42
N VAL A 138 -2.11 -18.84 12.68
CA VAL A 138 -2.81 -17.71 13.29
C VAL A 138 -1.78 -16.80 13.94
N VAL A 139 -1.88 -15.51 13.66
CA VAL A 139 -1.13 -14.44 14.34
C VAL A 139 -2.15 -13.47 14.91
N ASP A 140 -1.98 -13.13 16.17
CA ASP A 140 -2.73 -12.10 16.87
C ASP A 140 -1.74 -11.38 17.76
N ASP A 141 -1.22 -10.25 17.29
CA ASP A 141 -0.07 -9.59 17.91
C ASP A 141 -0.14 -8.07 17.75
N THR A 142 0.53 -7.38 18.69
CA THR A 142 0.67 -5.92 18.67
C THR A 142 2.16 -5.55 18.71
N VAL A 143 2.62 -4.82 17.72
CA VAL A 143 4.02 -4.43 17.55
C VAL A 143 4.17 -2.94 17.77
N ARG A 144 5.15 -2.54 18.58
CA ARG A 144 5.47 -1.14 18.82
C ARG A 144 6.17 -0.53 17.61
N MET A 145 5.73 0.66 17.20
CA MET A 145 6.41 1.46 16.17
C MET A 145 7.63 2.16 16.77
N PRO A 146 8.84 1.97 16.23
CA PRO A 146 10.00 2.73 16.64
C PRO A 146 9.85 4.22 16.30
N GLU A 147 10.57 5.08 17.03
CA GLU A 147 10.53 6.51 16.77
C GLU A 147 11.21 6.88 15.46
N GLY A 148 10.61 7.82 14.71
CA GLY A 148 11.15 8.27 13.43
C GLY A 148 11.04 7.26 12.29
N VAL A 149 10.49 6.07 12.53
CA VAL A 149 10.32 5.04 11.51
C VAL A 149 9.00 5.24 10.78
N HIS A 150 9.06 5.34 9.46
CA HIS A 150 7.88 5.29 8.60
C HIS A 150 7.53 3.84 8.27
N ILE A 151 6.25 3.52 8.37
CA ILE A 151 5.74 2.18 8.10
C ILE A 151 4.81 2.25 6.90
N ASP A 152 5.02 1.36 5.95
CA ASP A 152 4.18 1.20 4.78
C ASP A 152 3.51 -0.19 4.77
N ASP A 153 2.41 -0.28 4.06
CA ASP A 153 1.94 -1.51 3.44
C ASP A 153 2.33 -1.52 1.95
N ALA A 154 1.97 -2.55 1.21
CA ALA A 154 2.29 -2.64 -0.21
C ALA A 154 1.67 -1.51 -1.04
N ILE A 155 0.48 -1.04 -0.65
CA ILE A 155 -0.24 0.02 -1.35
C ILE A 155 0.37 1.39 -1.07
N SER A 156 0.56 1.74 0.21
CA SER A 156 1.16 3.03 0.56
C SER A 156 2.61 3.16 0.05
N ALA A 157 3.38 2.05 0.06
CA ALA A 157 4.71 2.02 -0.56
C ALA A 157 4.65 2.34 -2.06
N THR A 158 3.68 1.77 -2.78
CA THR A 158 3.47 2.04 -4.21
C THR A 158 3.08 3.51 -4.46
N LEU A 159 2.15 4.05 -3.67
CA LEU A 159 1.76 5.46 -3.75
C LEU A 159 2.94 6.40 -3.42
N ASN A 160 3.72 6.11 -2.38
CA ASN A 160 4.91 6.87 -2.01
C ASN A 160 5.97 6.85 -3.12
N TYR A 161 6.14 5.74 -3.82
CA TYR A 161 7.02 5.65 -4.97
C TYR A 161 6.49 6.46 -6.16
N ALA A 162 5.22 6.34 -6.49
CA ALA A 162 4.59 7.08 -7.59
C ALA A 162 4.67 8.59 -7.36
N ASP A 163 4.38 9.05 -6.16
CA ASP A 163 4.38 10.48 -5.79
C ASP A 163 5.78 11.03 -5.43
N LYS A 164 6.85 10.21 -5.49
CA LYS A 164 8.23 10.57 -5.13
C LYS A 164 8.38 10.99 -3.66
N PHE A 165 7.52 10.48 -2.79
CA PHE A 165 7.58 10.77 -1.35
C PHE A 165 8.51 9.80 -0.60
N TRP A 166 9.05 8.81 -1.26
CA TRP A 166 9.96 7.84 -0.67
C TRP A 166 11.41 8.32 -0.83
N PRO A 167 12.09 8.70 0.27
CA PRO A 167 13.44 9.23 0.21
C PRO A 167 14.44 8.15 -0.18
N SER A 168 15.38 8.51 -1.06
CA SER A 168 16.50 7.63 -1.42
C SER A 168 17.58 7.65 -0.33
N GLN A 169 18.20 6.49 -0.12
CA GLN A 169 19.42 6.36 0.67
C GLN A 169 20.65 6.84 -0.13
N ALA A 170 21.80 6.91 0.54
CA ALA A 170 23.06 7.33 -0.10
C ALA A 170 23.50 6.43 -1.26
N ASP A 171 23.13 5.15 -1.24
CA ASP A 171 23.37 4.17 -2.30
C ASP A 171 22.30 4.16 -3.41
N GLY A 172 21.33 5.09 -3.33
CA GLY A 172 20.20 5.18 -4.26
C GLY A 172 19.06 4.21 -3.99
N SER A 173 19.17 3.34 -3.01
CA SER A 173 18.07 2.45 -2.60
C SER A 173 16.96 3.22 -1.88
N LEU A 174 15.75 2.66 -1.90
CA LEU A 174 14.58 3.17 -1.21
C LEU A 174 14.27 2.22 -0.05
N VAL A 175 14.24 2.74 1.18
CA VAL A 175 14.00 1.92 2.37
C VAL A 175 12.77 2.41 3.12
N THR A 176 11.91 1.48 3.50
CA THR A 176 10.80 1.69 4.42
C THR A 176 10.70 0.51 5.38
N HIS A 177 9.71 0.50 6.27
CA HIS A 177 9.43 -0.65 7.13
C HIS A 177 8.03 -1.16 6.84
N VAL A 178 7.88 -2.47 6.91
CA VAL A 178 6.59 -3.14 6.74
C VAL A 178 6.36 -4.11 7.88
N ILE A 179 5.10 -4.34 8.22
CA ILE A 179 4.69 -5.35 9.18
C ILE A 179 4.54 -6.69 8.47
N ARG A 180 4.99 -7.76 9.09
CA ARG A 180 4.78 -9.12 8.59
C ARG A 180 4.66 -10.11 9.74
N ARG A 181 4.19 -11.32 9.44
CA ARG A 181 4.39 -12.47 10.32
C ARG A 181 5.89 -12.78 10.41
N LYS A 182 6.39 -12.96 11.61
CA LYS A 182 7.78 -13.40 11.83
C LYS A 182 7.98 -14.80 11.25
N LEU A 183 8.96 -14.94 10.37
CA LEU A 183 9.33 -16.23 9.78
C LEU A 183 10.32 -16.94 10.71
N ALA A 184 10.16 -18.26 10.88
CA ALA A 184 11.20 -19.06 11.51
C ALA A 184 12.39 -19.23 10.56
N SER A 185 13.56 -19.50 11.12
CA SER A 185 14.73 -19.87 10.32
C SER A 185 14.43 -21.17 9.55
N ASN A 186 14.63 -21.14 8.22
CA ASN A 186 14.38 -22.27 7.33
C ASN A 186 12.91 -22.76 7.31
N GLU A 187 11.95 -21.88 7.61
CA GLU A 187 10.53 -22.23 7.56
C GLU A 187 10.13 -22.64 6.14
N GLY A 188 9.66 -23.85 6.00
CA GLY A 188 9.08 -24.36 4.76
C GLY A 188 7.64 -23.87 4.53
N PRO A 189 7.11 -24.11 3.32
CA PRO A 189 5.78 -23.64 2.94
C PRO A 189 4.63 -24.18 3.79
N ASP A 190 4.78 -25.38 4.35
CA ASP A 190 3.77 -26.05 5.18
C ASP A 190 4.14 -26.16 6.66
N ASP A 191 5.25 -25.57 7.07
CA ASP A 191 5.63 -25.57 8.46
C ASP A 191 4.69 -24.68 9.29
N VAL A 192 4.39 -25.11 10.51
CA VAL A 192 3.60 -24.36 11.48
C VAL A 192 4.36 -24.30 12.81
N GLN A 193 4.22 -23.16 13.47
CA GLN A 193 4.76 -22.88 14.79
C GLN A 193 3.65 -22.95 15.84
N ALA A 194 4.01 -23.31 17.07
CA ALA A 194 3.06 -23.31 18.18
C ALA A 194 2.51 -21.89 18.49
N ARG A 195 3.32 -20.86 18.24
CA ARG A 195 2.95 -19.46 18.39
C ARG A 195 3.63 -18.63 17.29
N TYR A 196 2.85 -17.79 16.67
CA TYR A 196 3.35 -16.80 15.72
C TYR A 196 3.38 -15.41 16.34
N GLN A 197 4.33 -14.61 15.91
CA GLN A 197 4.48 -13.20 16.24
C GLN A 197 4.50 -12.37 14.96
N ALA A 198 4.15 -11.10 15.08
CA ALA A 198 4.40 -10.11 14.06
C ALA A 198 5.73 -9.38 14.32
N GLU A 199 6.32 -8.83 13.28
CA GLU A 199 7.52 -8.01 13.38
C GLU A 199 7.53 -6.90 12.32
N LEU A 200 8.17 -5.78 12.65
CA LEU A 200 8.51 -4.74 11.69
C LEU A 200 9.87 -5.06 11.08
N VAL A 201 9.92 -5.11 9.76
CA VAL A 201 11.16 -5.38 9.03
C VAL A 201 11.43 -4.31 7.98
N PRO A 202 12.71 -4.00 7.71
CA PRO A 202 13.02 -3.10 6.61
C PRO A 202 12.69 -3.76 5.27
N PHE A 203 12.03 -3.00 4.41
CA PHE A 203 11.81 -3.30 3.00
C PHE A 203 12.69 -2.38 2.17
N THR A 204 13.54 -2.96 1.34
CA THR A 204 14.47 -2.24 0.48
C THR A 204 14.11 -2.47 -0.97
N LEU A 205 13.89 -1.39 -1.72
CA LEU A 205 13.68 -1.42 -3.16
C LEU A 205 14.89 -0.80 -3.87
N ASN A 206 15.59 -1.60 -4.66
CA ASN A 206 16.69 -1.16 -5.49
C ASN A 206 16.16 -0.82 -6.88
N VAL A 207 16.18 0.45 -7.27
CA VAL A 207 15.64 0.91 -8.55
C VAL A 207 16.78 1.18 -9.54
N GLY A 208 16.70 0.53 -10.68
CA GLY A 208 17.57 0.75 -11.83
C GLY A 208 16.76 1.03 -13.08
N LEU A 209 17.42 1.10 -14.22
CA LEU A 209 16.77 1.19 -15.53
C LEU A 209 16.94 -0.13 -16.27
N ASP A 210 15.87 -0.58 -16.91
CA ASP A 210 15.94 -1.67 -17.87
C ASP A 210 16.79 -1.26 -19.08
N ALA A 211 17.67 -2.15 -19.54
CA ALA A 211 18.61 -1.84 -20.61
C ALA A 211 17.92 -1.62 -21.96
N GLU A 212 16.86 -2.36 -22.22
CA GLU A 212 16.14 -2.37 -23.51
C GLU A 212 15.02 -1.32 -23.52
N THR A 213 14.14 -1.37 -22.52
CA THR A 213 12.93 -0.53 -22.50
C THR A 213 13.15 0.84 -21.85
N ARG A 214 14.28 1.03 -21.14
CA ARG A 214 14.61 2.22 -20.34
C ARG A 214 13.60 2.53 -19.25
N LYS A 215 12.69 1.61 -18.96
CA LYS A 215 11.73 1.74 -17.86
C LYS A 215 12.41 1.52 -16.51
N PRO A 216 11.95 2.19 -15.44
CA PRO A 216 12.44 1.90 -14.10
C PRO A 216 12.08 0.46 -13.68
N ILE A 217 13.07 -0.28 -13.17
CA ILE A 217 12.88 -1.62 -12.57
C ILE A 217 13.30 -1.56 -11.11
N GLY A 218 12.36 -1.87 -10.24
CA GLY A 218 12.60 -2.10 -8.81
C GLY A 218 12.88 -3.58 -8.55
N ARG A 219 13.88 -3.86 -7.72
CA ARG A 219 14.22 -5.23 -7.28
C ARG A 219 14.23 -5.27 -5.76
N PHE A 220 13.68 -6.34 -5.18
CA PHE A 220 13.68 -6.57 -3.75
C PHE A 220 13.80 -8.06 -3.39
N ASP A 221 14.30 -8.33 -2.19
CA ASP A 221 14.44 -9.68 -1.65
C ASP A 221 13.08 -10.19 -1.13
N LEU A 222 12.45 -11.07 -1.91
CA LEU A 222 11.16 -11.65 -1.55
C LEU A 222 11.26 -12.68 -0.41
N THR A 223 12.45 -13.27 -0.17
CA THR A 223 12.64 -14.27 0.89
C THR A 223 12.40 -13.71 2.29
N ARG A 224 12.53 -12.40 2.43
CA ARG A 224 12.21 -11.70 3.68
C ARG A 224 10.71 -11.68 4.00
N PHE A 225 9.83 -11.96 3.02
CA PHE A 225 8.39 -11.80 3.15
C PHE A 225 7.61 -13.09 2.94
N SER A 226 8.20 -14.07 2.28
CA SER A 226 7.54 -15.32 1.95
C SER A 226 8.48 -16.50 2.09
N SER A 227 8.06 -17.51 2.86
CA SER A 227 8.75 -18.81 2.93
C SER A 227 8.67 -19.61 1.61
N TRP A 228 7.89 -19.13 0.64
CA TRP A 228 7.79 -19.69 -0.70
C TRP A 228 8.74 -19.04 -1.70
N ALA A 229 9.36 -17.93 -1.35
CA ALA A 229 10.23 -17.22 -2.26
C ALA A 229 11.46 -18.04 -2.64
N LYS A 230 11.84 -17.95 -3.92
CA LYS A 230 13.04 -18.59 -4.42
C LYS A 230 14.28 -17.86 -3.90
N GLN A 231 15.22 -18.60 -3.33
CA GLN A 231 16.49 -18.07 -2.85
C GLN A 231 17.34 -17.50 -4.00
N ASN A 232 18.08 -16.46 -3.73
CA ASN A 232 19.02 -15.81 -4.67
C ASN A 232 18.37 -15.28 -5.97
N GLN A 233 17.05 -15.12 -5.98
CA GLN A 233 16.33 -14.53 -7.11
C GLN A 233 15.40 -13.44 -6.60
N PRO A 234 15.72 -12.15 -6.83
CA PRO A 234 14.89 -11.05 -6.36
C PRO A 234 13.56 -10.99 -7.13
N ALA A 235 12.54 -10.53 -6.45
CA ALA A 235 11.32 -10.08 -7.09
C ALA A 235 11.60 -8.78 -7.88
N GLN A 236 10.85 -8.56 -8.96
CA GLN A 236 11.03 -7.41 -9.85
C GLN A 236 9.70 -6.71 -10.10
N ILE A 237 9.75 -5.39 -10.18
CA ILE A 237 8.63 -4.54 -10.55
C ILE A 237 9.10 -3.60 -11.67
N THR A 238 8.47 -3.66 -12.83
CA THR A 238 8.66 -2.67 -13.89
C THR A 238 7.60 -1.59 -13.72
N PHE A 239 8.02 -0.33 -13.73
CA PHE A 239 7.14 0.81 -13.54
C PHE A 239 6.91 1.55 -14.85
N GLY A 240 5.70 2.09 -14.99
CA GLY A 240 5.33 3.00 -16.07
C GLY A 240 5.90 4.40 -15.89
N VAL A 241 5.55 5.27 -16.83
CA VAL A 241 5.95 6.70 -16.82
C VAL A 241 5.36 7.45 -15.61
N ASP A 242 4.20 7.03 -15.14
CA ASP A 242 3.53 7.51 -13.92
C ASP A 242 4.08 6.89 -12.65
N ARG A 243 5.12 6.04 -12.76
CA ARG A 243 5.75 5.27 -11.68
C ARG A 243 4.82 4.26 -10.99
N ARG A 244 3.69 3.90 -11.61
CA ARG A 244 2.86 2.79 -11.16
C ARG A 244 3.37 1.47 -11.74
N PRO A 245 3.14 0.33 -11.04
CA PRO A 245 3.53 -0.99 -11.54
C PRO A 245 2.82 -1.32 -12.86
N GLU A 246 3.57 -1.68 -13.89
CA GLU A 246 3.05 -2.26 -15.13
C GLU A 246 3.24 -3.78 -15.18
N HIS A 247 4.35 -4.24 -14.61
CA HIS A 247 4.66 -5.67 -14.56
C HIS A 247 5.36 -6.01 -13.25
N MET A 248 4.95 -7.12 -12.63
CA MET A 248 5.63 -7.67 -11.45
C MET A 248 5.94 -9.14 -11.68
N SER A 249 7.14 -9.57 -11.29
CA SER A 249 7.58 -10.96 -11.35
C SER A 249 8.06 -11.41 -9.98
N LEU A 250 7.38 -12.42 -9.43
CA LEU A 250 7.64 -12.97 -8.10
C LEU A 250 8.10 -14.43 -8.26
N PRO A 251 9.42 -14.68 -8.23
CA PRO A 251 9.96 -16.02 -8.32
C PRO A 251 9.74 -16.81 -7.02
N MET A 252 9.13 -17.98 -7.13
CA MET A 252 8.80 -18.83 -6.01
C MET A 252 9.52 -20.18 -6.12
N MET A 253 9.50 -20.96 -5.04
CA MET A 253 10.09 -22.31 -5.01
C MET A 253 9.36 -23.28 -5.91
N LEU A 254 9.94 -24.45 -6.15
CA LEU A 254 9.37 -25.56 -6.90
C LEU A 254 8.91 -25.19 -8.33
N GLY A 255 9.63 -24.26 -8.99
CA GLY A 255 9.24 -23.81 -10.32
C GLY A 255 7.92 -23.06 -10.37
N THR A 256 7.50 -22.52 -9.24
CA THR A 256 6.34 -21.63 -9.15
C THR A 256 6.76 -20.20 -9.45
N SER A 257 5.90 -19.43 -10.10
CA SER A 257 6.08 -17.98 -10.28
C SER A 257 4.74 -17.28 -10.32
N VAL A 258 4.73 -16.02 -9.91
CA VAL A 258 3.58 -15.14 -10.05
C VAL A 258 3.98 -13.99 -10.97
N GLN A 259 3.22 -13.80 -12.05
CA GLN A 259 3.40 -12.70 -12.98
C GLN A 259 2.15 -11.82 -12.94
N ILE A 260 2.31 -10.55 -12.66
CA ILE A 260 1.23 -9.56 -12.65
C ILE A 260 1.51 -8.58 -13.78
N ARG A 261 0.55 -8.37 -14.68
CA ARG A 261 0.72 -7.49 -15.84
C ARG A 261 -0.46 -6.56 -15.98
N LEU A 262 -0.19 -5.28 -16.16
CA LEU A 262 -1.18 -4.29 -16.56
C LEU A 262 -1.75 -4.71 -17.93
N LYS A 263 -3.08 -4.76 -18.05
CA LYS A 263 -3.73 -4.98 -19.34
C LYS A 263 -3.72 -3.66 -20.10
N THR A 264 -3.00 -3.62 -21.20
CA THR A 264 -3.14 -2.53 -22.20
C THR A 264 -4.39 -2.79 -23.00
N GLY A 265 -5.33 -1.83 -23.01
CA GLY A 265 -6.53 -1.87 -23.82
C GLY A 265 -6.22 -1.78 -25.32
#